data_34b4a5b63eecd7e51372210cd4e11528
#
_entry.id   34b4a5b63eecd7e51372210cd4e11528
#
_cell.length_a   1.000
_cell.length_b   1.000
_cell.length_c   1.000
_cell.angle_alpha   90.00
_cell.angle_beta   90.00
_cell.angle_gamma   90.00
#
_symmetry.space_group_name_H-M   'P 1'
#
loop_
_entity.id
_entity.type
_entity.pdbx_description
1 polymer ?
#
loop_
_entity_poly.entity_id
_entity_poly.type
_entity_poly.pdbx_seq_one_letter_code
_entity_poly.pdbx_strand_id
1 'polypeptide(L)'
;YNSYLNIRTMCHHAHKYNAIGLLNTDWGDYGHVNDPRLTIPGVLYGAAFGWNAEPVEFDELNEAVSRLYYGDATGQFAGLMAKLQDYEVFDWRNTVNWIECDEKTRAEILSEVDFTKIDDANRAVEKAKADILADAANLPAGKKQIVQVLCQTADIIVLWNRIGAWLNAGCPHGPEADAMAAALEHWLQRYRAQWRQVSKESSLSVLTNLICRYAD
;
A
#
# COMPACT_ATOMS: atom_id res chain seq x y z
N TYR A 1 0.88 6.06 7.65
CA TYR A 1 1.03 6.67 8.98
C TYR A 1 1.97 5.88 9.90
N ASN A 2 1.89 4.55 9.91
CA ASN A 2 2.74 3.70 10.75
C ASN A 2 4.24 3.92 10.54
N SER A 3 4.70 4.02 9.29
CA SER A 3 6.11 4.30 8.98
C SER A 3 6.56 5.64 9.57
N TYR A 4 5.72 6.67 9.46
CA TYR A 4 5.98 7.98 10.07
C TYR A 4 6.16 7.87 11.58
N LEU A 5 5.22 7.23 12.29
CA LEU A 5 5.29 7.09 13.76
C LEU A 5 6.51 6.29 14.20
N ASN A 6 6.81 5.19 13.51
CA ASN A 6 7.94 4.33 13.83
C ASN A 6 9.26 5.09 13.65
N ILE A 7 9.45 5.74 12.50
CA ILE A 7 10.67 6.50 12.20
C ILE A 7 10.84 7.68 13.17
N ARG A 8 9.75 8.45 13.40
CA ARG A 8 9.75 9.55 14.38
C ARG A 8 10.19 9.07 15.77
N THR A 9 9.60 7.97 16.24
CA THR A 9 9.90 7.40 17.56
C THR A 9 11.35 6.92 17.66
N MET A 10 11.84 6.19 16.65
CA MET A 10 13.22 5.71 16.60
C MET A 10 14.23 6.85 16.54
N CYS A 11 13.98 7.89 15.75
CA CYS A 11 14.84 9.06 15.70
C CYS A 11 14.84 9.82 17.04
N HIS A 12 13.68 9.99 17.69
CA HIS A 12 13.62 10.58 19.03
C HIS A 12 14.48 9.79 20.04
N HIS A 13 14.40 8.47 20.06
CA HIS A 13 15.25 7.65 20.91
C HIS A 13 16.75 7.75 20.51
N ALA A 14 17.06 7.78 19.23
CA ALA A 14 18.42 7.94 18.74
C ALA A 14 19.05 9.25 19.28
N HIS A 15 18.34 10.37 19.19
CA HIS A 15 18.78 11.65 19.77
C HIS A 15 18.91 11.57 21.29
N LYS A 16 17.90 11.04 21.98
CA LYS A 16 17.89 10.94 23.43
C LYS A 16 19.05 10.12 24.00
N TYR A 17 19.46 9.06 23.31
CA TYR A 17 20.49 8.14 23.76
C TYR A 17 21.84 8.30 23.04
N ASN A 18 22.03 9.40 22.31
CA ASN A 18 23.25 9.71 21.56
C ASN A 18 23.68 8.58 20.61
N ALA A 19 22.74 8.00 19.87
CA ALA A 19 23.05 7.03 18.83
C ALA A 19 23.89 7.67 17.72
N ILE A 20 24.76 6.87 17.10
CA ILE A 20 25.67 7.36 16.04
C ILE A 20 24.99 7.57 14.70
N GLY A 21 23.76 7.10 14.54
CA GLY A 21 23.00 7.23 13.30
C GLY A 21 21.70 6.42 13.28
N LEU A 22 21.03 6.47 12.15
CA LEU A 22 19.79 5.76 11.85
C LEU A 22 19.96 4.99 10.54
N LEU A 23 19.52 3.71 10.53
CA LEU A 23 19.34 2.95 9.31
C LEU A 23 17.84 2.86 9.00
N ASN A 24 17.40 3.57 7.96
CA ASN A 24 16.03 3.44 7.45
C ASN A 24 15.97 2.27 6.46
N THR A 25 15.06 1.32 6.70
CA THR A 25 14.96 0.09 5.90
C THR A 25 13.53 -0.09 5.38
N ASP A 26 13.45 -0.72 4.21
CA ASP A 26 12.21 -1.21 3.63
C ASP A 26 12.30 -2.73 3.48
N TRP A 27 11.30 -3.44 4.01
CA TRP A 27 11.29 -4.89 4.03
C TRP A 27 10.28 -5.44 3.03
N GLY A 28 10.76 -6.33 2.17
CA GLY A 28 9.98 -6.95 1.11
C GLY A 28 9.66 -8.42 1.38
N ASP A 29 9.21 -8.75 2.59
CA ASP A 29 8.88 -10.12 2.97
C ASP A 29 7.71 -10.68 2.17
N TYR A 30 7.68 -12.00 1.98
CA TYR A 30 6.59 -12.73 1.30
C TYR A 30 6.24 -12.21 -0.10
N GLY A 31 7.27 -11.80 -0.86
CA GLY A 31 7.03 -11.30 -2.19
C GLY A 31 6.26 -9.99 -2.22
N HIS A 32 6.63 -9.06 -1.37
CA HIS A 32 6.14 -7.69 -1.22
C HIS A 32 5.42 -7.12 -2.45
N VAL A 33 4.11 -6.96 -2.35
CA VAL A 33 3.26 -6.53 -3.47
C VAL A 33 3.41 -5.05 -3.80
N ASN A 34 3.95 -4.26 -2.88
CA ASN A 34 4.07 -2.81 -3.05
C ASN A 34 5.18 -2.45 -4.04
N ASP A 35 4.90 -1.47 -4.85
CA ASP A 35 5.90 -0.87 -5.74
C ASP A 35 6.93 -0.08 -4.91
N PRO A 36 8.25 -0.25 -5.16
CA PRO A 36 9.30 0.45 -4.40
C PRO A 36 9.16 1.98 -4.42
N ARG A 37 8.49 2.55 -5.41
CA ARG A 37 8.23 3.99 -5.47
C ARG A 37 7.29 4.48 -4.36
N LEU A 38 6.51 3.60 -3.75
CA LEU A 38 5.62 3.92 -2.62
C LEU A 38 6.37 4.05 -1.29
N THR A 39 7.62 3.56 -1.20
CA THR A 39 8.45 3.68 0.00
C THR A 39 9.13 5.04 0.14
N ILE A 40 9.19 5.81 -0.94
CA ILE A 40 9.88 7.10 -0.98
C ILE A 40 9.46 8.05 0.13
N PRO A 41 8.16 8.24 0.45
CA PRO A 41 7.78 9.08 1.59
C PRO A 41 8.42 8.62 2.91
N GLY A 42 8.46 7.32 3.19
CA GLY A 42 9.11 6.76 4.38
C GLY A 42 10.63 7.05 4.43
N VAL A 43 11.30 6.96 3.29
CA VAL A 43 12.73 7.34 3.19
C VAL A 43 12.92 8.83 3.47
N LEU A 44 12.05 9.68 2.95
CA LEU A 44 12.10 11.13 3.19
C LEU A 44 11.77 11.49 4.64
N TYR A 45 10.86 10.77 5.29
CA TYR A 45 10.61 10.93 6.73
C TYR A 45 11.87 10.59 7.54
N GLY A 46 12.55 9.50 7.19
CA GLY A 46 13.84 9.15 7.84
C GLY A 46 14.91 10.21 7.65
N ALA A 47 15.02 10.79 6.46
CA ALA A 47 15.94 11.88 6.20
C ALA A 47 15.59 13.14 7.02
N ALA A 48 14.30 13.51 7.08
CA ALA A 48 13.85 14.68 7.83
C ALA A 48 14.12 14.53 9.33
N PHE A 49 13.73 13.41 9.94
CA PHE A 49 13.93 13.17 11.37
C PHE A 49 15.37 12.84 11.77
N GLY A 50 16.15 12.26 10.87
CA GLY A 50 17.58 12.02 11.10
C GLY A 50 18.40 13.31 11.11
N TRP A 51 17.93 14.33 10.39
CA TRP A 51 18.61 15.63 10.31
C TRP A 51 18.10 16.64 11.34
N ASN A 52 16.78 16.62 11.65
CA ASN A 52 16.17 17.54 12.58
C ASN A 52 15.90 16.86 13.92
N ALA A 53 16.32 17.47 15.03
CA ALA A 53 16.02 16.98 16.37
C ALA A 53 14.58 17.22 16.78
N GLU A 54 13.95 18.27 16.26
CA GLU A 54 12.56 18.62 16.56
C GLU A 54 11.58 17.81 15.70
N PRO A 55 10.50 17.31 16.30
CA PRO A 55 9.48 16.57 15.56
C PRO A 55 8.72 17.49 14.61
N VAL A 56 8.49 16.98 13.40
CA VAL A 56 7.61 17.60 12.38
C VAL A 56 6.30 16.81 12.34
N GLU A 57 5.16 17.48 12.31
CA GLU A 57 3.87 16.83 12.26
C GLU A 57 3.62 16.15 10.89
N PHE A 58 2.78 15.10 10.92
CA PHE A 58 2.57 14.24 9.74
C PHE A 58 2.10 15.02 8.50
N ASP A 59 1.11 15.89 8.70
CA ASP A 59 0.54 16.66 7.57
C ASP A 59 1.53 17.69 7.03
N GLU A 60 2.29 18.35 7.90
CA GLU A 60 3.33 19.29 7.51
C GLU A 60 4.45 18.60 6.72
N LEU A 61 4.86 17.41 7.17
CA LEU A 61 5.87 16.63 6.48
C LEU A 61 5.39 16.13 5.12
N ASN A 62 4.13 15.69 5.01
CA ASN A 62 3.53 15.31 3.73
C ASN A 62 3.38 16.51 2.78
N GLU A 63 3.04 17.69 3.28
CA GLU A 63 3.03 18.90 2.47
C GLU A 63 4.43 19.19 1.91
N ALA A 64 5.47 19.12 2.75
CA ALA A 64 6.86 19.29 2.32
C ALA A 64 7.27 18.25 1.27
N VAL A 65 6.94 16.97 1.47
CA VAL A 65 7.20 15.89 0.51
C VAL A 65 6.48 16.15 -0.81
N SER A 66 5.23 16.58 -0.77
CA SER A 66 4.45 16.91 -1.97
C SER A 66 5.12 18.01 -2.78
N ARG A 67 5.49 19.11 -2.14
CA ARG A 67 6.10 20.27 -2.81
C ARG A 67 7.52 20.00 -3.28
N LEU A 68 8.38 19.45 -2.41
CA LEU A 68 9.82 19.35 -2.67
C LEU A 68 10.18 18.13 -3.53
N TYR A 69 9.55 17.00 -3.28
CA TYR A 69 9.88 15.77 -4.00
C TYR A 69 8.99 15.54 -5.21
N TYR A 70 7.66 15.67 -5.04
CA TYR A 70 6.71 15.45 -6.13
C TYR A 70 6.53 16.67 -7.03
N GLY A 71 6.89 17.88 -6.56
CA GLY A 71 6.70 19.13 -7.29
C GLY A 71 5.24 19.55 -7.38
N ASP A 72 4.42 19.06 -6.48
CA ASP A 72 3.01 19.41 -6.36
C ASP A 72 2.86 20.77 -5.66
N ALA A 73 2.44 21.79 -6.41
CA ALA A 73 2.25 23.14 -5.87
C ALA A 73 1.12 23.22 -4.83
N THR A 74 0.18 22.28 -4.84
CA THR A 74 -0.92 22.25 -3.84
C THR A 74 -0.44 21.77 -2.47
N GLY A 75 0.60 20.92 -2.44
CA GLY A 75 1.12 20.32 -1.23
C GLY A 75 0.29 19.13 -0.71
N GLN A 76 -0.63 18.58 -1.50
CA GLN A 76 -1.58 17.57 -1.04
C GLN A 76 -1.22 16.14 -1.43
N PHE A 77 -0.42 15.95 -2.48
CA PHE A 77 -0.23 14.67 -3.15
C PHE A 77 0.25 13.54 -2.22
N ALA A 78 1.26 13.78 -1.38
CA ALA A 78 1.75 12.76 -0.44
C ALA A 78 0.74 12.42 0.65
N GLY A 79 -0.04 13.41 1.11
CA GLY A 79 -1.15 13.17 2.04
C GLY A 79 -2.27 12.33 1.43
N LEU A 80 -2.60 12.54 0.14
CA LEU A 80 -3.55 11.70 -0.60
C LEU A 80 -3.05 10.27 -0.76
N MET A 81 -1.76 10.09 -1.08
CA MET A 81 -1.15 8.76 -1.12
C MET A 81 -1.28 8.01 0.22
N ALA A 82 -0.99 8.73 1.32
CA ALA A 82 -0.98 8.13 2.65
C ALA A 82 -2.37 7.61 3.09
N LYS A 83 -3.45 8.18 2.58
CA LYS A 83 -4.82 7.76 2.92
C LYS A 83 -5.20 6.38 2.38
N LEU A 84 -4.57 5.89 1.32
CA LEU A 84 -4.94 4.60 0.72
C LEU A 84 -4.80 3.44 1.70
N GLN A 85 -3.74 3.42 2.53
CA GLN A 85 -3.51 2.36 3.50
C GLN A 85 -4.58 2.28 4.61
N ASP A 86 -5.29 3.38 4.88
CA ASP A 86 -6.29 3.44 5.96
C ASP A 86 -7.57 2.66 5.61
N TYR A 87 -7.73 2.28 4.33
CA TYR A 87 -8.91 1.61 3.80
C TYR A 87 -8.68 0.14 3.47
N GLU A 88 -7.52 -0.40 3.80
CA GLU A 88 -7.18 -1.81 3.63
C GLU A 88 -7.74 -2.61 4.81
N VAL A 89 -8.93 -3.21 4.63
CA VAL A 89 -9.63 -4.01 5.65
C VAL A 89 -9.10 -5.44 5.67
N PHE A 90 -8.88 -6.03 4.49
CA PHE A 90 -8.24 -7.34 4.33
C PHE A 90 -6.92 -7.14 3.57
N ASP A 91 -5.83 -7.06 4.32
CA ASP A 91 -4.53 -6.64 3.83
C ASP A 91 -3.72 -7.75 3.11
N TRP A 92 -2.58 -7.39 2.56
CA TRP A 92 -1.66 -8.33 1.92
C TRP A 92 -1.18 -9.44 2.85
N ARG A 93 -0.96 -9.15 4.12
CA ARG A 93 -0.55 -10.15 5.11
C ARG A 93 -1.65 -11.20 5.31
N ASN A 94 -2.89 -10.76 5.45
CA ASN A 94 -4.05 -11.65 5.55
C ASN A 94 -4.20 -12.48 4.28
N THR A 95 -4.00 -11.87 3.11
CA THR A 95 -4.03 -12.53 1.80
C THR A 95 -2.99 -13.66 1.72
N VAL A 96 -1.73 -13.39 2.08
CA VAL A 96 -0.65 -14.40 2.08
C VAL A 96 -0.95 -15.52 3.08
N ASN A 97 -1.27 -15.14 4.32
CA ASN A 97 -1.50 -16.09 5.39
C ASN A 97 -2.69 -17.01 5.10
N TRP A 98 -3.75 -16.49 4.48
CA TRP A 98 -4.88 -17.33 4.07
C TRP A 98 -4.46 -18.48 3.16
N ILE A 99 -3.55 -18.23 2.23
CA ILE A 99 -3.07 -19.24 1.29
C ILE A 99 -2.11 -20.23 1.95
N GLU A 100 -1.24 -19.76 2.85
CA GLU A 100 -0.11 -20.53 3.38
C GLU A 100 -0.39 -21.22 4.71
N CYS A 101 -1.39 -20.75 5.48
CA CYS A 101 -1.67 -21.26 6.81
C CYS A 101 -2.72 -22.37 6.84
N ASP A 102 -2.81 -23.03 7.99
CA ASP A 102 -3.81 -24.07 8.29
C ASP A 102 -5.22 -23.48 8.51
N GLU A 103 -6.24 -24.37 8.57
CA GLU A 103 -7.65 -23.98 8.75
C GLU A 103 -7.89 -23.21 10.05
N LYS A 104 -7.15 -23.55 11.12
CA LYS A 104 -7.32 -22.85 12.39
C LYS A 104 -6.87 -21.39 12.28
N THR A 105 -5.69 -21.16 11.70
CA THR A 105 -5.15 -19.81 11.49
C THR A 105 -6.03 -19.01 10.51
N ARG A 106 -6.59 -19.66 9.48
CA ARG A 106 -7.57 -19.03 8.57
C ARG A 106 -8.81 -18.54 9.31
N ALA A 107 -9.35 -19.35 10.20
CA ALA A 107 -10.51 -18.97 11.02
C ALA A 107 -10.17 -17.81 11.98
N GLU A 108 -8.97 -17.81 12.56
CA GLU A 108 -8.47 -16.72 13.41
C GLU A 108 -8.38 -15.41 12.60
N ILE A 109 -7.77 -15.43 11.40
CA ILE A 109 -7.68 -14.27 10.51
C ILE A 109 -9.06 -13.66 10.24
N LEU A 110 -10.04 -14.49 9.85
CA LEU A 110 -11.40 -13.99 9.57
C LEU A 110 -12.06 -13.41 10.82
N SER A 111 -11.81 -13.97 12.00
CA SER A 111 -12.41 -13.49 13.25
C SER A 111 -11.87 -12.12 13.71
N GLU A 112 -10.67 -11.75 13.29
CA GLU A 112 -10.02 -10.48 13.64
C GLU A 112 -10.39 -9.32 12.70
N VAL A 113 -11.00 -9.62 11.55
CA VAL A 113 -11.33 -8.62 10.52
C VAL A 113 -12.79 -8.14 10.67
N ASP A 114 -12.98 -6.84 10.72
CA ASP A 114 -14.30 -6.21 10.73
C ASP A 114 -14.84 -6.02 9.30
N PHE A 115 -15.45 -7.07 8.75
CA PHE A 115 -15.99 -7.07 7.38
C PHE A 115 -17.14 -6.10 7.16
N THR A 116 -17.76 -5.55 8.22
CA THR A 116 -18.84 -4.56 8.08
C THR A 116 -18.34 -3.25 7.50
N LYS A 117 -17.03 -2.99 7.53
CA LYS A 117 -16.40 -1.78 7.01
C LYS A 117 -16.07 -1.81 5.52
N ILE A 118 -16.17 -2.97 4.85
CA ILE A 118 -15.67 -3.16 3.49
C ILE A 118 -16.30 -2.20 2.49
N ASP A 119 -17.61 -2.04 2.51
CA ASP A 119 -18.30 -1.19 1.53
C ASP A 119 -17.92 0.28 1.70
N ASP A 120 -17.81 0.74 2.94
CA ASP A 120 -17.37 2.11 3.23
C ASP A 120 -15.89 2.30 2.87
N ALA A 121 -15.03 1.34 3.19
CA ALA A 121 -13.63 1.35 2.83
C ALA A 121 -13.44 1.39 1.31
N ASN A 122 -14.13 0.53 0.56
CA ASN A 122 -14.03 0.51 -0.89
C ASN A 122 -14.51 1.82 -1.54
N ARG A 123 -15.61 2.42 -1.04
CA ARG A 123 -16.03 3.76 -1.48
C ARG A 123 -14.98 4.83 -1.17
N ALA A 124 -14.33 4.74 -0.01
CA ALA A 124 -13.26 5.67 0.37
C ALA A 124 -12.01 5.51 -0.50
N VAL A 125 -11.64 4.27 -0.87
CA VAL A 125 -10.54 4.01 -1.83
C VAL A 125 -10.85 4.63 -3.19
N GLU A 126 -12.04 4.41 -3.74
CA GLU A 126 -12.42 4.97 -5.04
C GLU A 126 -12.42 6.51 -5.02
N LYS A 127 -12.88 7.10 -3.91
CA LYS A 127 -12.78 8.55 -3.71
C LYS A 127 -11.32 9.01 -3.65
N ALA A 128 -10.47 8.35 -2.86
CA ALA A 128 -9.05 8.70 -2.75
C ALA A 128 -8.34 8.59 -4.10
N LYS A 129 -8.65 7.55 -4.89
CA LYS A 129 -8.16 7.38 -6.27
C LYS A 129 -8.59 8.54 -7.17
N ALA A 130 -9.84 8.97 -7.09
CA ALA A 130 -10.33 10.12 -7.85
C ALA A 130 -9.62 11.43 -7.43
N ASP A 131 -9.41 11.64 -6.13
CA ASP A 131 -8.69 12.80 -5.60
C ASP A 131 -7.22 12.81 -6.08
N ILE A 132 -6.55 11.66 -6.07
CA ILE A 132 -5.18 11.48 -6.60
C ILE A 132 -5.13 11.81 -8.11
N LEU A 133 -6.08 11.31 -8.90
CA LEU A 133 -6.15 11.58 -10.33
C LEU A 133 -6.38 13.07 -10.62
N ALA A 134 -7.22 13.73 -9.83
CA ALA A 134 -7.47 15.16 -9.96
C ALA A 134 -6.20 15.97 -9.63
N ASP A 135 -5.51 15.64 -8.54
CA ASP A 135 -4.29 16.33 -8.13
C ASP A 135 -3.09 16.04 -9.06
N ALA A 136 -3.10 14.92 -9.77
CA ALA A 136 -2.08 14.56 -10.76
C ALA A 136 -1.90 15.60 -11.88
N ALA A 137 -2.89 16.45 -12.12
CA ALA A 137 -2.77 17.57 -13.06
C ALA A 137 -1.67 18.56 -12.63
N ASN A 138 -1.45 18.70 -11.32
CA ASN A 138 -0.48 19.62 -10.72
C ASN A 138 0.95 19.07 -10.71
N LEU A 139 1.14 17.76 -10.97
CA LEU A 139 2.46 17.14 -10.99
C LEU A 139 3.23 17.45 -12.27
N PRO A 140 4.55 17.70 -12.18
CA PRO A 140 5.44 17.76 -13.33
C PRO A 140 5.39 16.45 -14.13
N ALA A 141 5.59 16.52 -15.45
CA ALA A 141 5.52 15.37 -16.36
C ALA A 141 6.39 14.18 -15.88
N GLY A 142 7.60 14.43 -15.39
CA GLY A 142 8.53 13.41 -14.89
C GLY A 142 8.08 12.72 -13.60
N LYS A 143 7.07 13.24 -12.90
CA LYS A 143 6.52 12.66 -11.67
C LYS A 143 5.18 11.92 -11.87
N LYS A 144 4.54 12.08 -13.04
CA LYS A 144 3.20 11.50 -13.30
C LYS A 144 3.17 9.96 -13.32
N GLN A 145 4.29 9.28 -13.48
CA GLN A 145 4.35 7.82 -13.46
C GLN A 145 3.85 7.21 -12.15
N ILE A 146 4.02 7.92 -11.02
CA ILE A 146 3.55 7.44 -9.70
C ILE A 146 2.02 7.33 -9.64
N VAL A 147 1.29 8.12 -10.41
CA VAL A 147 -0.18 8.10 -10.44
C VAL A 147 -0.72 6.75 -10.91
N GLN A 148 -0.10 6.16 -11.94
CA GLN A 148 -0.48 4.82 -12.39
C GLN A 148 -0.24 3.76 -11.30
N VAL A 149 0.85 3.87 -10.56
CA VAL A 149 1.16 2.99 -9.42
C VAL A 149 0.08 3.11 -8.35
N LEU A 150 -0.29 4.33 -7.98
CA LEU A 150 -1.32 4.57 -6.97
C LEU A 150 -2.71 4.09 -7.39
N CYS A 151 -3.09 4.30 -8.66
CA CYS A 151 -4.34 3.74 -9.18
C CYS A 151 -4.35 2.22 -9.09
N GLN A 152 -3.25 1.56 -9.42
CA GLN A 152 -3.14 0.11 -9.37
C GLN A 152 -3.11 -0.42 -7.92
N THR A 153 -2.53 0.35 -7.00
CA THR A 153 -2.59 0.07 -5.56
C THR A 153 -4.03 0.22 -5.04
N ALA A 154 -4.75 1.26 -5.43
CA ALA A 154 -6.16 1.42 -5.08
C ALA A 154 -7.01 0.25 -5.59
N ASP A 155 -6.83 -0.15 -6.84
CA ASP A 155 -7.55 -1.28 -7.45
C ASP A 155 -7.35 -2.58 -6.66
N ILE A 156 -6.11 -2.87 -6.21
CA ILE A 156 -5.85 -4.11 -5.48
C ILE A 156 -6.37 -4.07 -4.04
N ILE A 157 -6.38 -2.92 -3.37
CA ILE A 157 -7.00 -2.78 -2.05
C ILE A 157 -8.49 -3.14 -2.13
N VAL A 158 -9.21 -2.61 -3.12
CA VAL A 158 -10.61 -2.96 -3.34
C VAL A 158 -10.80 -4.45 -3.61
N LEU A 159 -9.92 -5.05 -4.42
CA LEU A 159 -9.97 -6.49 -4.71
C LEU A 159 -9.71 -7.33 -3.45
N TRP A 160 -8.69 -7.02 -2.64
CA TRP A 160 -8.42 -7.75 -1.40
C TRP A 160 -9.57 -7.63 -0.41
N ASN A 161 -10.14 -6.47 -0.23
CA ASN A 161 -11.32 -6.27 0.61
C ASN A 161 -12.49 -7.15 0.15
N ARG A 162 -12.76 -7.23 -1.16
CA ARG A 162 -13.82 -8.07 -1.72
C ARG A 162 -13.51 -9.55 -1.58
N ILE A 163 -12.27 -9.97 -1.82
CA ILE A 163 -11.82 -11.36 -1.62
C ILE A 163 -11.97 -11.74 -0.15
N GLY A 164 -11.54 -10.90 0.79
CA GLY A 164 -11.73 -11.14 2.21
C GLY A 164 -13.19 -11.33 2.61
N ALA A 165 -14.10 -10.50 2.08
CA ALA A 165 -15.55 -10.67 2.29
C ALA A 165 -16.08 -11.98 1.71
N TRP A 166 -15.61 -12.36 0.53
CA TRP A 166 -15.97 -13.61 -0.13
C TRP A 166 -15.49 -14.85 0.66
N LEU A 167 -14.25 -14.80 1.19
CA LEU A 167 -13.70 -15.83 2.07
C LEU A 167 -14.54 -15.96 3.35
N ASN A 168 -14.90 -14.84 3.96
CA ASN A 168 -15.75 -14.82 5.16
C ASN A 168 -17.17 -15.35 4.91
N ALA A 169 -17.67 -15.21 3.69
CA ALA A 169 -18.97 -15.77 3.27
C ALA A 169 -18.91 -17.27 2.92
N GLY A 170 -17.76 -17.93 3.06
CA GLY A 170 -17.59 -19.35 2.78
C GLY A 170 -17.37 -19.66 1.29
N CYS A 171 -16.75 -18.77 0.56
CA CYS A 171 -16.33 -18.94 -0.84
C CYS A 171 -17.50 -19.31 -1.80
N PRO A 172 -18.59 -18.57 -1.84
CA PRO A 172 -19.74 -18.92 -2.70
C PRO A 172 -19.34 -18.86 -4.18
N HIS A 173 -19.66 -19.93 -4.93
CA HIS A 173 -19.48 -19.93 -6.37
C HIS A 173 -20.55 -19.09 -7.06
N GLY A 174 -20.19 -18.47 -8.18
CA GLY A 174 -21.14 -17.73 -9.01
C GLY A 174 -20.52 -16.54 -9.75
N PRO A 175 -21.35 -15.77 -10.47
CA PRO A 175 -20.88 -14.68 -11.34
C PRO A 175 -20.03 -13.62 -10.63
N GLU A 176 -20.22 -13.43 -9.34
CA GLU A 176 -19.41 -12.47 -8.57
C GLU A 176 -17.99 -12.99 -8.33
N ALA A 177 -17.84 -14.30 -8.00
CA ALA A 177 -16.53 -14.93 -7.88
C ALA A 177 -15.79 -14.91 -9.22
N ASP A 178 -16.47 -15.27 -10.32
CA ASP A 178 -15.92 -15.23 -11.68
C ASP A 178 -15.44 -13.80 -12.05
N ALA A 179 -16.23 -12.79 -11.71
CA ALA A 179 -15.87 -11.39 -11.96
C ALA A 179 -14.67 -10.93 -11.13
N MET A 180 -14.54 -11.38 -9.87
CA MET A 180 -13.37 -11.08 -9.04
C MET A 180 -12.11 -11.77 -9.58
N ALA A 181 -12.20 -13.03 -9.98
CA ALA A 181 -11.08 -13.76 -10.60
C ALA A 181 -10.60 -13.06 -11.88
N ALA A 182 -11.52 -12.69 -12.77
CA ALA A 182 -11.19 -11.94 -14.00
C ALA A 182 -10.55 -10.57 -13.70
N ALA A 183 -11.06 -9.87 -12.68
CA ALA A 183 -10.49 -8.58 -12.26
C ALA A 183 -9.08 -8.74 -11.69
N LEU A 184 -8.83 -9.80 -10.92
CA LEU A 184 -7.53 -10.11 -10.35
C LEU A 184 -6.50 -10.47 -11.43
N GLU A 185 -6.87 -11.30 -12.42
CA GLU A 185 -6.03 -11.59 -13.57
C GLU A 185 -5.67 -10.33 -14.36
N HIS A 186 -6.66 -9.48 -14.62
CA HIS A 186 -6.41 -8.22 -15.33
C HIS A 186 -5.49 -7.28 -14.54
N TRP A 187 -5.69 -7.20 -13.23
CA TRP A 187 -4.80 -6.44 -12.36
C TRP A 187 -3.38 -6.99 -12.40
N LEU A 188 -3.22 -8.32 -12.31
CA LEU A 188 -1.92 -8.99 -12.31
C LEU A 188 -1.14 -8.74 -13.62
N GLN A 189 -1.80 -8.71 -14.77
CA GLN A 189 -1.15 -8.39 -16.04
C GLN A 189 -0.55 -6.97 -16.04
N ARG A 190 -1.30 -5.99 -15.55
CA ARG A 190 -0.83 -4.60 -15.42
C ARG A 190 0.29 -4.49 -14.39
N TYR A 191 0.16 -5.18 -13.26
CA TYR A 191 1.15 -5.22 -12.21
C TYR A 191 2.49 -5.80 -12.68
N ARG A 192 2.48 -6.89 -13.44
CA ARG A 192 3.70 -7.47 -14.04
C ARG A 192 4.41 -6.49 -14.97
N ALA A 193 3.68 -5.73 -15.76
CA ALA A 193 4.25 -4.69 -16.60
C ALA A 193 4.87 -3.54 -15.77
N GLN A 194 4.21 -3.14 -14.68
CA GLN A 194 4.71 -2.13 -13.74
C GLN A 194 5.94 -2.61 -12.98
N TRP A 195 5.92 -3.84 -12.47
CA TRP A 195 7.05 -4.46 -11.77
C TRP A 195 8.35 -4.39 -12.57
N ARG A 196 8.28 -4.73 -13.86
CA ARG A 196 9.42 -4.74 -14.77
C ARG A 196 10.05 -3.37 -15.04
N GLN A 197 9.39 -2.30 -14.64
CA GLN A 197 9.96 -0.94 -14.76
C GLN A 197 11.00 -0.65 -13.67
N VAL A 198 10.89 -1.28 -12.50
CA VAL A 198 11.66 -0.92 -11.30
C VAL A 198 12.33 -2.11 -10.60
N SER A 199 11.93 -3.35 -10.94
CA SER A 199 12.38 -4.56 -10.26
C SER A 199 12.79 -5.65 -11.23
N LYS A 200 13.63 -6.59 -10.74
CA LYS A 200 14.06 -7.77 -11.51
C LYS A 200 12.95 -8.83 -11.55
N GLU A 201 12.96 -9.66 -12.58
CA GLU A 201 11.98 -10.72 -12.81
C GLU A 201 11.99 -11.81 -11.71
N SER A 202 13.10 -11.99 -11.01
CA SER A 202 13.36 -13.15 -10.13
C SER A 202 12.32 -13.40 -9.04
N SER A 203 11.70 -12.36 -8.49
CA SER A 203 10.70 -12.52 -7.42
C SER A 203 9.24 -12.42 -7.92
N LEU A 204 9.04 -12.05 -9.17
CA LEU A 204 7.71 -11.88 -9.75
C LEU A 204 6.91 -13.19 -9.82
N SER A 205 7.60 -14.33 -10.00
CA SER A 205 6.96 -15.65 -10.03
C SER A 205 6.33 -16.03 -8.69
N VAL A 206 6.94 -15.65 -7.56
CA VAL A 206 6.40 -15.91 -6.21
C VAL A 206 5.07 -15.20 -6.03
N LEU A 207 5.03 -13.91 -6.33
CA LEU A 207 3.81 -13.10 -6.29
C LEU A 207 2.74 -13.61 -7.24
N THR A 208 3.13 -13.90 -8.48
CA THR A 208 2.20 -14.43 -9.50
C THR A 208 1.56 -15.73 -9.03
N ASN A 209 2.35 -16.68 -8.52
CA ASN A 209 1.84 -17.96 -8.06
C ASN A 209 0.89 -17.81 -6.87
N LEU A 210 1.18 -16.90 -5.94
CA LEU A 210 0.30 -16.65 -4.79
C LEU A 210 -1.03 -16.06 -5.24
N ILE A 211 -1.00 -15.04 -6.11
CA ILE A 211 -2.20 -14.36 -6.60
C ILE A 211 -3.06 -15.29 -7.45
N CYS A 212 -2.47 -16.13 -8.32
CA CYS A 212 -3.20 -17.07 -9.14
C CYS A 212 -3.98 -18.10 -8.32
N ARG A 213 -3.52 -18.46 -7.13
CA ARG A 213 -4.26 -19.38 -6.23
C ARG A 213 -5.61 -18.84 -5.72
N TYR A 214 -5.86 -17.54 -5.88
CA TYR A 214 -7.18 -16.95 -5.62
C TYR A 214 -8.09 -16.95 -6.84
N ALA A 215 -7.53 -17.13 -8.04
CA ALA A 215 -8.30 -17.18 -9.28
C ALA A 215 -8.70 -18.62 -9.67
N ASP A 216 -8.02 -19.64 -9.10
CA ASP A 216 -8.31 -21.06 -9.28
C ASP A 216 -9.44 -21.53 -8.33
#